data_18e86610b13a3fd3a40420d6d82c92e7
#
_entry.id   18e86610b13a3fd3a40420d6d82c92e7
#
_cell.length_a   1.000
_cell.length_b   1.000
_cell.length_c   1.000
_cell.angle_alpha   90.00
_cell.angle_beta   90.00
_cell.angle_gamma   90.00
#
_symmetry.space_group_name_H-M   'P 1'
#
loop_
_entity.id
_entity.type
_entity.pdbx_description
1 polymer ?
#
loop_
_entity_poly.entity_id
_entity_poly.type
_entity_poly.pdbx_seq_one_letter_code
_entity_poly.pdbx_strand_id
1 'polypeptide(L)'
;VAAVDEPTATRLRRSEQIQTLTDPGLMRLDLDDMLVELLDRVRHIVDADTAALLLLDEENGQLVARAARGIEEELYQDVRIPLREGFAGRIAAERRPVLLDRVDRTTVANPILWEKGIASLLGVPLLSGGAVLGVLHVGRLTGHPFDARDTELMEMVAERVTGALQARLLAAERAAASVLERTLVPGALRPVPGFEVATRYVTASTGRGAGGDWYDAFRLPSGEVWITAGDVAGHGLSAAAVMARLRTTIRAFAFDGAPPHEALRLTDRTIQYFEPDVMATAA
;
A
#
# COMPACT_ATOMS: atom_id res chain seq x y z
N VAL A 1 -22.55 37.76 -34.19
CA VAL A 1 -22.90 36.87 -33.04
C VAL A 1 -21.72 35.95 -32.85
N ALA A 2 -21.05 36.10 -31.73
CA ALA A 2 -19.75 35.55 -31.40
C ALA A 2 -19.77 34.01 -31.30
N ALA A 3 -18.90 33.39 -32.04
CA ALA A 3 -18.48 32.00 -31.80
C ALA A 3 -17.53 32.02 -30.59
N VAL A 4 -18.08 31.88 -29.40
CA VAL A 4 -17.31 31.76 -28.16
C VAL A 4 -17.99 30.66 -27.34
N ASP A 5 -17.73 29.37 -27.62
CA ASP A 5 -18.06 28.37 -26.60
C ASP A 5 -17.56 26.93 -26.85
N GLU A 6 -16.83 26.66 -27.94
CA GLU A 6 -16.24 25.34 -28.09
C GLU A 6 -15.13 25.05 -27.06
N PRO A 7 -14.26 26.01 -26.66
CA PRO A 7 -13.23 25.76 -25.66
C PRO A 7 -13.76 25.51 -24.26
N THR A 8 -14.85 26.16 -23.86
CA THR A 8 -15.39 26.09 -22.50
C THR A 8 -16.15 24.77 -22.24
N ALA A 9 -16.98 24.34 -23.19
CA ALA A 9 -17.71 23.07 -23.09
C ALA A 9 -16.75 21.86 -23.09
N THR A 10 -15.69 21.93 -23.90
CA THR A 10 -14.65 20.88 -23.96
C THR A 10 -13.85 20.84 -22.66
N ARG A 11 -13.49 22.00 -22.08
CA ARG A 11 -12.81 22.07 -20.78
C ARG A 11 -13.67 21.53 -19.63
N LEU A 12 -14.96 21.84 -19.60
CA LEU A 12 -15.89 21.33 -18.59
C LEU A 12 -16.01 19.81 -18.67
N ARG A 13 -16.20 19.24 -19.85
CA ARG A 13 -16.26 17.80 -20.06
C ARG A 13 -14.96 17.10 -19.61
N ARG A 14 -13.81 17.65 -19.96
CA ARG A 14 -12.50 17.11 -19.53
C ARG A 14 -12.32 17.20 -18.00
N SER A 15 -12.75 18.29 -17.39
CA SER A 15 -12.72 18.42 -15.93
C SER A 15 -13.62 17.39 -15.23
N GLU A 16 -14.82 17.17 -15.75
CA GLU A 16 -15.72 16.12 -15.25
C GLU A 16 -15.10 14.72 -15.42
N GLN A 17 -14.50 14.44 -16.57
CA GLN A 17 -13.83 13.16 -16.83
C GLN A 17 -12.64 12.93 -15.90
N ILE A 18 -11.82 13.95 -15.62
CA ILE A 18 -10.71 13.86 -14.68
C ILE A 18 -11.23 13.60 -13.25
N GLN A 19 -12.39 14.15 -12.87
CA GLN A 19 -12.97 13.87 -11.56
C GLN A 19 -13.36 12.40 -11.39
N THR A 20 -13.70 11.69 -12.48
CA THR A 20 -14.00 10.26 -12.41
C THR A 20 -12.80 9.41 -11.96
N LEU A 21 -11.57 9.90 -12.11
CA LEU A 21 -10.36 9.21 -11.62
C LEU A 21 -10.27 9.13 -10.09
N THR A 22 -11.07 9.92 -9.38
CA THR A 22 -11.15 9.90 -7.91
C THR A 22 -12.52 9.44 -7.40
N ASP A 23 -13.28 8.72 -8.22
CA ASP A 23 -14.58 8.16 -7.85
C ASP A 23 -14.45 7.24 -6.62
N PRO A 24 -15.28 7.42 -5.58
CA PRO A 24 -15.29 6.53 -4.43
C PRO A 24 -15.55 5.06 -4.78
N GLY A 25 -16.17 4.76 -5.92
CA GLY A 25 -16.33 3.39 -6.44
C GLY A 25 -15.00 2.69 -6.70
N LEU A 26 -14.00 3.42 -7.21
CA LEU A 26 -12.64 2.90 -7.43
C LEU A 26 -11.95 2.47 -6.14
N MET A 27 -12.19 3.18 -5.04
CA MET A 27 -11.58 2.87 -3.75
C MET A 27 -12.11 1.57 -3.12
N ARG A 28 -13.19 1.00 -3.63
CA ARG A 28 -13.76 -0.29 -3.19
C ARG A 28 -13.15 -1.49 -3.90
N LEU A 29 -12.51 -1.28 -5.05
CA LEU A 29 -11.81 -2.31 -5.81
C LEU A 29 -10.53 -2.71 -5.08
N ASP A 30 -10.02 -3.90 -5.33
CA ASP A 30 -8.64 -4.19 -4.96
C ASP A 30 -7.66 -3.32 -5.76
N LEU A 31 -6.36 -3.39 -5.45
CA LEU A 31 -5.40 -2.50 -6.07
C LEU A 31 -5.27 -2.74 -7.57
N ASP A 32 -5.23 -4.01 -7.98
CA ASP A 32 -4.98 -4.37 -9.37
C ASP A 32 -6.21 -4.01 -10.25
N ASP A 33 -7.42 -4.31 -9.78
CA ASP A 33 -8.67 -3.93 -10.46
C ASP A 33 -8.82 -2.40 -10.54
N MET A 34 -8.46 -1.70 -9.47
CA MET A 34 -8.47 -0.22 -9.45
C MET A 34 -7.53 0.36 -10.50
N LEU A 35 -6.30 -0.15 -10.61
CA LEU A 35 -5.32 0.34 -11.58
C LEU A 35 -5.77 0.09 -13.01
N VAL A 36 -6.35 -1.07 -13.26
CA VAL A 36 -6.90 -1.45 -14.56
C VAL A 36 -8.03 -0.49 -14.97
N GLU A 37 -8.99 -0.23 -14.10
CA GLU A 37 -10.10 0.70 -14.35
C GLU A 37 -9.61 2.15 -14.52
N LEU A 38 -8.60 2.56 -13.74
CA LEU A 38 -7.94 3.87 -13.90
C LEU A 38 -7.33 4.01 -15.30
N LEU A 39 -6.62 3.01 -15.79
CA LEU A 39 -6.00 3.05 -17.12
C LEU A 39 -7.04 3.11 -18.24
N ASP A 40 -8.16 2.42 -18.11
CA ASP A 40 -9.25 2.52 -19.10
C ASP A 40 -9.82 3.95 -19.14
N ARG A 41 -10.02 4.59 -17.99
CA ARG A 41 -10.45 5.99 -17.92
C ARG A 41 -9.40 6.95 -18.49
N VAL A 42 -8.13 6.75 -18.15
CA VAL A 42 -7.02 7.55 -18.71
C VAL A 42 -7.00 7.48 -20.24
N ARG A 43 -7.09 6.28 -20.81
CA ARG A 43 -7.14 6.10 -22.27
C ARG A 43 -8.26 6.91 -22.92
N HIS A 44 -9.46 6.88 -22.33
CA HIS A 44 -10.60 7.63 -22.84
C HIS A 44 -10.41 9.16 -22.70
N ILE A 45 -9.82 9.62 -21.61
CA ILE A 45 -9.59 11.06 -21.35
C ILE A 45 -8.63 11.67 -22.36
N VAL A 46 -7.54 10.93 -22.69
CA VAL A 46 -6.47 11.44 -23.56
C VAL A 46 -6.56 10.90 -24.98
N ASP A 47 -7.61 10.16 -25.31
CA ASP A 47 -7.83 9.55 -26.63
C ASP A 47 -6.60 8.72 -27.08
N ALA A 48 -6.24 7.73 -26.27
CA ALA A 48 -5.10 6.84 -26.49
C ALA A 48 -5.53 5.39 -26.72
N ASP A 49 -4.74 4.64 -27.49
CA ASP A 49 -4.98 3.23 -27.77
C ASP A 49 -4.42 2.33 -26.66
N THR A 50 -3.33 2.74 -26.05
CA THR A 50 -2.67 1.99 -24.98
C THR A 50 -2.42 2.87 -23.75
N ALA A 51 -2.37 2.25 -22.58
CA ALA A 51 -1.92 2.89 -21.34
C ALA A 51 -1.22 1.86 -20.46
N ALA A 52 -0.15 2.26 -19.79
CA ALA A 52 0.49 1.44 -18.77
C ALA A 52 0.96 2.28 -17.59
N LEU A 53 0.95 1.64 -16.43
CA LEU A 53 1.42 2.19 -15.18
C LEU A 53 2.53 1.30 -14.63
N LEU A 54 3.69 1.90 -14.42
CA LEU A 54 4.84 1.27 -13.81
C LEU A 54 5.08 1.91 -12.45
N LEU A 55 5.29 1.10 -11.42
CA LEU A 55 5.65 1.57 -10.08
C LEU A 55 7.15 1.40 -9.84
N LEU A 56 7.71 2.30 -9.06
CA LEU A 56 9.10 2.24 -8.66
C LEU A 56 9.27 1.19 -7.55
N ASP A 57 10.10 0.19 -7.83
CA ASP A 57 10.70 -0.69 -6.84
C ASP A 57 11.96 0.01 -6.31
N GLU A 58 11.83 0.64 -5.15
CA GLU A 58 12.93 1.42 -4.55
C GLU A 58 14.10 0.55 -4.14
N GLU A 59 13.85 -0.70 -3.73
CA GLU A 59 14.90 -1.62 -3.29
C GLU A 59 15.83 -2.00 -4.44
N ASN A 60 15.26 -2.22 -5.64
CA ASN A 60 16.01 -2.63 -6.82
C ASN A 60 16.32 -1.48 -7.78
N GLY A 61 15.80 -0.27 -7.53
CA GLY A 61 15.99 0.90 -8.39
C GLY A 61 15.41 0.74 -9.80
N GLN A 62 14.29 0.04 -9.93
CA GLN A 62 13.66 -0.30 -11.21
C GLN A 62 12.18 0.06 -11.22
N LEU A 63 11.68 0.40 -12.40
CA LEU A 63 10.25 0.53 -12.66
C LEU A 63 9.69 -0.85 -13.06
N VAL A 64 8.61 -1.26 -12.43
CA VAL A 64 7.94 -2.55 -12.66
C VAL A 64 6.53 -2.28 -13.18
N ALA A 65 6.14 -2.89 -14.29
CA ALA A 65 4.79 -2.80 -14.82
C ALA A 65 3.77 -3.41 -13.84
N ARG A 66 2.75 -2.64 -13.48
CA ARG A 66 1.71 -3.04 -12.53
C ARG A 66 0.33 -3.12 -13.13
N ALA A 67 0.07 -2.31 -14.13
CA ALA A 67 -1.17 -2.36 -14.90
C ALA A 67 -0.91 -1.91 -16.33
N ALA A 68 -1.62 -2.51 -17.28
CA ALA A 68 -1.56 -2.14 -18.68
C ALA A 68 -2.92 -2.35 -19.36
N ARG A 69 -3.21 -1.54 -20.37
CA ARG A 69 -4.37 -1.63 -21.24
C ARG A 69 -3.95 -1.41 -22.69
N GLY A 70 -4.36 -2.35 -23.56
CA GLY A 70 -3.96 -2.35 -24.97
C GLY A 70 -2.49 -2.75 -25.19
N ILE A 71 -1.75 -3.01 -24.12
CA ILE A 71 -0.34 -3.43 -24.10
C ILE A 71 -0.06 -4.35 -22.90
N GLU A 72 -0.95 -5.30 -22.67
CA GLU A 72 -0.92 -6.23 -21.54
C GLU A 72 0.34 -7.11 -21.55
N GLU A 73 1.03 -7.21 -22.68
CA GLU A 73 2.31 -7.90 -22.81
C GLU A 73 3.37 -7.36 -21.85
N GLU A 74 3.32 -6.08 -21.46
CA GLU A 74 4.23 -5.51 -20.45
C GLU A 74 4.08 -6.17 -19.06
N LEU A 75 2.87 -6.60 -18.72
CA LEU A 75 2.61 -7.34 -17.48
C LEU A 75 3.05 -8.80 -17.59
N TYR A 76 2.67 -9.47 -18.67
CA TYR A 76 2.95 -10.89 -18.85
C TYR A 76 4.44 -11.19 -18.94
N GLN A 77 5.25 -10.25 -19.42
CA GLN A 77 6.69 -10.38 -19.54
C GLN A 77 7.46 -9.84 -18.33
N ASP A 78 6.76 -9.43 -17.25
CA ASP A 78 7.35 -8.84 -16.03
C ASP A 78 8.37 -7.73 -16.38
N VAL A 79 7.94 -6.78 -17.22
CA VAL A 79 8.81 -5.71 -17.71
C VAL A 79 9.36 -4.89 -16.56
N ARG A 80 10.70 -4.87 -16.46
CA ARG A 80 11.47 -4.13 -15.47
C ARG A 80 12.41 -3.17 -16.18
N ILE A 81 12.33 -1.91 -15.85
CA ILE A 81 13.09 -0.84 -16.50
C ILE A 81 13.94 -0.14 -15.46
N PRO A 82 15.29 -0.22 -15.55
CA PRO A 82 16.16 0.52 -14.66
C PRO A 82 15.92 2.03 -14.77
N LEU A 83 16.12 2.74 -13.66
CA LEU A 83 16.09 4.21 -13.67
C LEU A 83 17.14 4.75 -14.65
N ARG A 84 16.79 5.78 -15.39
CA ARG A 84 17.56 6.46 -16.45
C ARG A 84 17.66 5.68 -17.77
N GLU A 85 17.16 4.46 -17.84
CA GLU A 85 17.18 3.70 -19.09
C GLU A 85 15.83 3.74 -19.80
N GLY A 86 15.86 3.75 -21.10
CA GLY A 86 14.69 3.75 -21.96
C GLY A 86 13.75 4.93 -21.73
N PHE A 87 12.52 4.80 -22.21
CA PHE A 87 11.50 5.85 -22.13
C PHE A 87 11.04 6.11 -20.69
N ALA A 88 10.53 5.09 -20.00
CA ALA A 88 10.00 5.25 -18.66
C ALA A 88 11.10 5.56 -17.61
N GLY A 89 12.27 4.93 -17.71
CA GLY A 89 13.39 5.20 -16.79
C GLY A 89 13.90 6.64 -16.88
N ARG A 90 13.87 7.23 -18.07
CA ARG A 90 14.19 8.65 -18.29
C ARG A 90 13.16 9.56 -17.64
N ILE A 91 11.86 9.30 -17.81
CA ILE A 91 10.78 10.08 -17.19
C ILE A 91 10.94 10.09 -15.67
N ALA A 92 11.17 8.93 -15.07
CA ALA A 92 11.37 8.82 -13.62
C ALA A 92 12.61 9.60 -13.14
N ALA A 93 13.74 9.50 -13.86
CA ALA A 93 14.97 10.16 -13.49
C ALA A 93 14.91 11.69 -13.65
N GLU A 94 14.34 12.16 -14.75
CA GLU A 94 14.21 13.58 -15.06
C GLU A 94 13.03 14.25 -14.37
N ARG A 95 12.08 13.45 -13.81
CA ARG A 95 10.87 13.92 -13.13
C ARG A 95 10.03 14.88 -13.96
N ARG A 96 10.00 14.67 -15.27
CA ARG A 96 9.26 15.51 -16.21
C ARG A 96 8.64 14.66 -17.33
N PRO A 97 7.57 15.16 -17.96
CA PRO A 97 6.98 14.52 -19.12
C PRO A 97 7.98 14.29 -20.24
N VAL A 98 7.80 13.19 -20.96
CA VAL A 98 8.51 12.88 -22.19
C VAL A 98 7.51 12.52 -23.26
N LEU A 99 7.62 13.18 -24.40
CA LEU A 99 6.82 12.94 -25.58
C LEU A 99 7.73 12.39 -26.69
N LEU A 100 7.27 11.34 -27.35
CA LEU A 100 7.90 10.76 -28.53
C LEU A 100 6.91 10.76 -29.70
N ASP A 101 7.21 11.56 -30.70
CA ASP A 101 6.41 11.63 -31.93
C ASP A 101 6.61 10.40 -32.82
N ARG A 102 7.64 9.61 -32.56
CA ARG A 102 7.98 8.38 -33.25
C ARG A 102 8.55 7.35 -32.30
N VAL A 103 8.01 6.13 -32.39
CA VAL A 103 8.44 4.99 -31.59
C VAL A 103 9.15 3.99 -32.48
N ASP A 104 10.44 3.76 -32.18
CA ASP A 104 11.26 2.76 -32.86
C ASP A 104 12.34 2.20 -31.93
N ARG A 105 13.16 1.29 -32.41
CA ARG A 105 14.23 0.62 -31.65
C ARG A 105 15.29 1.59 -31.08
N THR A 106 15.35 2.82 -31.58
CA THR A 106 16.33 3.81 -31.14
C THR A 106 15.77 4.74 -30.06
N THR A 107 14.43 4.86 -29.99
CA THR A 107 13.73 5.77 -29.07
C THR A 107 13.26 5.10 -27.79
N VAL A 108 13.00 3.76 -27.82
CA VAL A 108 12.53 3.01 -26.67
C VAL A 108 13.36 1.74 -26.48
N ALA A 109 13.66 1.40 -25.22
CA ALA A 109 14.37 0.17 -24.87
C ALA A 109 13.46 -1.07 -24.85
N ASN A 110 12.17 -0.88 -24.47
CA ASN A 110 11.20 -1.97 -24.41
C ASN A 110 10.71 -2.35 -25.81
N PRO A 111 11.02 -3.57 -26.31
CA PRO A 111 10.63 -3.99 -27.65
C PRO A 111 9.12 -4.07 -27.86
N ILE A 112 8.35 -4.34 -26.82
CA ILE A 112 6.89 -4.44 -26.90
C ILE A 112 6.28 -3.17 -27.49
N LEU A 113 6.82 -1.98 -27.14
CA LEU A 113 6.30 -0.70 -27.59
C LEU A 113 6.34 -0.52 -29.11
N TRP A 114 7.45 -0.89 -29.77
CA TRP A 114 7.55 -0.77 -31.22
C TRP A 114 7.01 -2.00 -31.97
N GLU A 115 7.05 -3.19 -31.36
CA GLU A 115 6.46 -4.41 -31.94
C GLU A 115 4.93 -4.33 -32.00
N LYS A 116 4.30 -3.69 -31.01
CA LYS A 116 2.87 -3.41 -31.00
C LYS A 116 2.44 -2.40 -32.06
N GLY A 117 3.40 -1.71 -32.69
CA GLY A 117 3.12 -0.70 -33.72
C GLY A 117 2.70 0.66 -33.15
N ILE A 118 3.09 0.97 -31.93
CA ILE A 118 2.81 2.28 -31.33
C ILE A 118 3.54 3.34 -32.14
N ALA A 119 2.79 4.33 -32.63
CA ALA A 119 3.33 5.40 -33.46
C ALA A 119 3.88 6.57 -32.62
N SER A 120 3.19 6.93 -31.54
CA SER A 120 3.60 8.00 -30.64
C SER A 120 3.37 7.61 -29.18
N LEU A 121 4.21 8.12 -28.27
CA LEU A 121 4.15 7.89 -26.84
C LEU A 121 4.18 9.22 -26.06
N LEU A 122 3.40 9.28 -25.01
CA LEU A 122 3.46 10.32 -23.99
C LEU A 122 3.53 9.66 -22.61
N GLY A 123 4.52 10.03 -21.81
CA GLY A 123 4.65 9.55 -20.46
C GLY A 123 4.91 10.66 -19.47
N VAL A 124 4.37 10.49 -18.28
CA VAL A 124 4.46 11.46 -17.17
C VAL A 124 4.88 10.76 -15.88
N PRO A 125 5.66 11.43 -15.03
CA PRO A 125 6.00 10.87 -13.72
C PRO A 125 4.80 10.95 -12.76
N LEU A 126 4.64 9.97 -11.91
CA LEU A 126 3.74 10.00 -10.74
C LEU A 126 4.54 10.50 -9.55
N LEU A 127 4.33 11.75 -9.17
CA LEU A 127 5.11 12.44 -8.14
C LEU A 127 4.32 12.61 -6.84
N SER A 128 4.94 12.29 -5.72
CA SER A 128 4.42 12.52 -4.39
C SER A 128 5.45 13.20 -3.50
N GLY A 129 5.16 14.42 -3.05
CA GLY A 129 6.10 15.17 -2.21
C GLY A 129 7.50 15.33 -2.84
N GLY A 130 7.59 15.30 -4.17
CA GLY A 130 8.85 15.34 -4.92
C GLY A 130 9.53 13.99 -5.12
N ALA A 131 9.06 12.90 -4.49
CA ALA A 131 9.50 11.53 -4.76
C ALA A 131 8.74 10.95 -5.97
N VAL A 132 9.39 10.08 -6.73
CA VAL A 132 8.78 9.36 -7.85
C VAL A 132 8.16 8.08 -7.31
N LEU A 133 6.83 7.91 -7.46
CA LEU A 133 6.13 6.67 -7.17
C LEU A 133 6.14 5.73 -8.39
N GLY A 134 6.21 6.28 -9.58
CA GLY A 134 6.16 5.52 -10.81
C GLY A 134 6.06 6.39 -12.05
N VAL A 135 5.67 5.77 -13.15
CA VAL A 135 5.44 6.40 -14.45
C VAL A 135 4.12 5.93 -15.03
N LEU A 136 3.35 6.87 -15.56
CA LEU A 136 2.17 6.60 -16.36
C LEU A 136 2.48 6.96 -17.80
N HIS A 137 2.26 6.04 -18.74
CA HIS A 137 2.41 6.36 -20.16
C HIS A 137 1.21 5.90 -20.97
N VAL A 138 1.00 6.57 -22.07
CA VAL A 138 -0.04 6.30 -23.06
C VAL A 138 0.56 6.26 -24.46
N GLY A 139 -0.04 5.47 -25.35
CA GLY A 139 0.40 5.34 -26.73
C GLY A 139 -0.74 5.42 -27.71
N ARG A 140 -0.47 5.94 -28.90
CA ARG A 140 -1.35 5.90 -30.08
C ARG A 140 -0.75 5.01 -31.14
N LEU A 141 -1.57 4.12 -31.71
CA LEU A 141 -1.17 3.25 -32.81
C LEU A 141 -1.24 3.99 -34.15
N THR A 142 -2.18 4.90 -34.27
CA THR A 142 -2.43 5.68 -35.50
C THR A 142 -2.88 7.10 -35.10
N GLY A 143 -3.04 7.97 -36.08
CA GLY A 143 -3.58 9.33 -35.88
C GLY A 143 -2.49 10.38 -35.69
N HIS A 144 -2.85 11.47 -35.02
CA HIS A 144 -1.92 12.56 -34.75
C HIS A 144 -1.03 12.23 -33.55
N PRO A 145 0.25 12.59 -33.58
CA PRO A 145 1.09 12.53 -32.39
C PRO A 145 0.48 13.30 -31.22
N PHE A 146 0.86 12.94 -30.00
CA PHE A 146 0.51 13.75 -28.83
C PHE A 146 1.14 15.14 -28.93
N ASP A 147 0.48 16.13 -28.34
CA ASP A 147 0.95 17.51 -28.34
C ASP A 147 1.13 18.09 -26.91
N ALA A 148 1.44 19.39 -26.84
CA ALA A 148 1.62 20.06 -25.55
C ALA A 148 0.33 20.08 -24.71
N ARG A 149 -0.85 20.10 -25.34
CA ARG A 149 -2.15 20.08 -24.64
C ARG A 149 -2.43 18.70 -24.06
N ASP A 150 -2.08 17.65 -24.80
CA ASP A 150 -2.15 16.28 -24.30
C ASP A 150 -1.20 16.10 -23.11
N THR A 151 -0.02 16.73 -23.14
CA THR A 151 0.95 16.71 -22.03
C THR A 151 0.39 17.39 -20.79
N GLU A 152 -0.16 18.59 -20.91
CA GLU A 152 -0.83 19.29 -19.79
C GLU A 152 -1.97 18.45 -19.19
N LEU A 153 -2.76 17.81 -20.06
CA LEU A 153 -3.86 16.92 -19.63
C LEU A 153 -3.33 15.71 -18.88
N MET A 154 -2.26 15.08 -19.39
CA MET A 154 -1.63 13.91 -18.74
C MET A 154 -1.01 14.28 -17.40
N GLU A 155 -0.44 15.46 -17.22
CA GLU A 155 0.05 15.93 -15.93
C GLU A 155 -1.08 16.06 -14.90
N MET A 156 -2.22 16.65 -15.29
CA MET A 156 -3.41 16.69 -14.42
C MET A 156 -3.95 15.29 -14.08
N VAL A 157 -3.96 14.38 -15.04
CA VAL A 157 -4.34 12.98 -14.84
C VAL A 157 -3.36 12.31 -13.86
N ALA A 158 -2.05 12.51 -14.05
CA ALA A 158 -1.01 11.93 -13.19
C ALA A 158 -1.15 12.37 -11.73
N GLU A 159 -1.47 13.63 -11.46
CA GLU A 159 -1.75 14.12 -10.10
C GLU A 159 -2.92 13.36 -9.45
N ARG A 160 -4.00 13.13 -10.21
CA ARG A 160 -5.18 12.40 -9.70
C ARG A 160 -4.89 10.93 -9.47
N VAL A 161 -4.22 10.29 -10.42
CA VAL A 161 -3.80 8.88 -10.31
C VAL A 161 -2.86 8.70 -9.12
N THR A 162 -1.90 9.61 -8.94
CA THR A 162 -0.99 9.60 -7.79
C THR A 162 -1.75 9.68 -6.47
N GLY A 163 -2.70 10.62 -6.35
CA GLY A 163 -3.52 10.76 -5.15
C GLY A 163 -4.36 9.51 -4.84
N ALA A 164 -5.00 8.92 -5.86
CA ALA A 164 -5.77 7.71 -5.72
C ALA A 164 -4.89 6.51 -5.30
N LEU A 165 -3.74 6.34 -5.93
CA LEU A 165 -2.78 5.29 -5.61
C LEU A 165 -2.26 5.41 -4.17
N GLN A 166 -1.85 6.61 -3.75
CA GLN A 166 -1.40 6.85 -2.38
C GLN A 166 -2.46 6.55 -1.34
N ALA A 167 -3.69 7.03 -1.56
CA ALA A 167 -4.80 6.76 -0.66
C ALA A 167 -5.04 5.24 -0.51
N ARG A 168 -4.92 4.49 -1.60
CA ARG A 168 -5.10 3.03 -1.60
C ARG A 168 -3.95 2.30 -0.90
N LEU A 169 -2.71 2.67 -1.16
CA LEU A 169 -1.54 2.08 -0.50
C LEU A 169 -1.59 2.33 1.01
N LEU A 170 -1.87 3.56 1.43
CA LEU A 170 -2.01 3.90 2.85
C LEU A 170 -3.18 3.15 3.51
N ALA A 171 -4.29 2.96 2.80
CA ALA A 171 -5.41 2.17 3.31
C ALA A 171 -5.05 0.70 3.49
N ALA A 172 -4.27 0.12 2.55
CA ALA A 172 -3.79 -1.26 2.63
C ALA A 172 -2.80 -1.45 3.82
N GLU A 173 -1.86 -0.53 4.00
CA GLU A 173 -0.94 -0.55 5.16
C GLU A 173 -1.71 -0.48 6.49
N ARG A 174 -2.68 0.42 6.59
CA ARG A 174 -3.52 0.55 7.80
C ARG A 174 -4.34 -0.72 8.05
N ALA A 175 -4.88 -1.34 7.01
CA ALA A 175 -5.62 -2.59 7.13
C ALA A 175 -4.71 -3.73 7.61
N ALA A 176 -3.51 -3.86 7.06
CA ALA A 176 -2.52 -4.85 7.48
C ALA A 176 -2.10 -4.65 8.94
N ALA A 177 -1.78 -3.40 9.33
CA ALA A 177 -1.49 -3.07 10.73
C ALA A 177 -2.64 -3.42 11.66
N SER A 178 -3.89 -3.11 11.28
CA SER A 178 -5.07 -3.43 12.08
C SER A 178 -5.31 -4.94 12.23
N VAL A 179 -4.99 -5.75 11.23
CA VAL A 179 -5.06 -7.21 11.33
C VAL A 179 -4.02 -7.74 12.32
N LEU A 180 -2.78 -7.26 12.23
CA LEU A 180 -1.71 -7.61 13.17
C LEU A 180 -2.08 -7.21 14.61
N GLU A 181 -2.55 -5.99 14.82
CA GLU A 181 -3.01 -5.51 16.12
C GLU A 181 -4.10 -6.41 16.72
N ARG A 182 -5.13 -6.77 15.96
CA ARG A 182 -6.20 -7.66 16.44
C ARG A 182 -5.71 -9.08 16.77
N THR A 183 -4.66 -9.54 16.11
CA THR A 183 -4.07 -10.87 16.37
C THR A 183 -3.25 -10.84 17.66
N LEU A 184 -2.61 -9.71 17.98
CA LEU A 184 -1.78 -9.55 19.17
C LEU A 184 -2.59 -9.23 20.42
N VAL A 185 -3.67 -8.45 20.30
CA VAL A 185 -4.54 -8.10 21.45
C VAL A 185 -5.19 -9.37 22.01
N PRO A 186 -5.29 -9.50 23.36
CA PRO A 186 -5.99 -10.62 23.99
C PRO A 186 -7.42 -10.74 23.45
N GLY A 187 -7.74 -11.85 22.82
CA GLY A 187 -9.10 -12.19 22.42
C GLY A 187 -10.01 -12.43 23.63
N ALA A 188 -11.29 -12.72 23.36
CA ALA A 188 -12.21 -13.15 24.41
C ALA A 188 -11.59 -14.35 25.16
N LEU A 189 -11.59 -14.29 26.49
CA LEU A 189 -11.11 -15.39 27.32
C LEU A 189 -11.92 -16.64 27.02
N ARG A 190 -11.24 -17.78 26.97
CA ARG A 190 -11.94 -19.08 26.91
C ARG A 190 -12.69 -19.29 28.22
N PRO A 191 -13.89 -19.91 28.20
CA PRO A 191 -14.59 -20.25 29.44
C PRO A 191 -13.69 -21.07 30.35
N VAL A 192 -13.59 -20.62 31.61
CA VAL A 192 -12.83 -21.32 32.63
C VAL A 192 -13.85 -22.10 33.47
N PRO A 193 -13.91 -23.46 33.39
CA PRO A 193 -14.89 -24.25 34.14
C PRO A 193 -14.85 -23.95 35.63
N GLY A 194 -16.01 -23.65 36.20
CA GLY A 194 -16.16 -23.31 37.62
C GLY A 194 -15.97 -21.84 37.96
N PHE A 195 -15.71 -20.99 36.98
CA PHE A 195 -15.54 -19.56 37.17
C PHE A 195 -16.35 -18.78 36.16
N GLU A 196 -16.97 -17.69 36.60
CA GLU A 196 -17.51 -16.66 35.75
C GLU A 196 -16.47 -15.50 35.67
N VAL A 197 -15.90 -15.32 34.49
CA VAL A 197 -14.83 -14.31 34.25
C VAL A 197 -15.38 -13.23 33.34
N ALA A 198 -15.43 -12.00 33.82
CA ALA A 198 -15.75 -10.82 33.03
C ALA A 198 -14.49 -9.98 32.82
N THR A 199 -14.25 -9.58 31.58
CA THR A 199 -13.11 -8.73 31.24
C THR A 199 -13.56 -7.52 30.47
N ARG A 200 -12.87 -6.41 30.70
CA ARG A 200 -13.07 -5.16 29.96
C ARG A 200 -11.70 -4.59 29.58
N TYR A 201 -11.45 -4.51 28.30
CA TYR A 201 -10.26 -3.84 27.74
C TYR A 201 -10.67 -2.50 27.14
N VAL A 202 -10.05 -1.42 27.61
CA VAL A 202 -10.32 -0.07 27.12
C VAL A 202 -9.01 0.54 26.64
N THR A 203 -8.89 0.75 25.33
CA THR A 203 -7.74 1.44 24.77
C THR A 203 -7.79 2.94 25.12
N ALA A 204 -6.68 3.50 25.56
CA ALA A 204 -6.59 4.88 26.05
C ALA A 204 -6.73 5.97 24.98
N SER A 205 -6.71 5.62 23.69
CA SER A 205 -6.77 6.60 22.61
C SER A 205 -7.83 6.29 21.57
N THR A 206 -8.45 7.33 21.08
CA THR A 206 -9.39 7.39 19.98
C THR A 206 -8.90 6.59 18.76
N GLY A 207 -9.16 5.29 18.72
CA GLY A 207 -9.15 4.48 17.50
C GLY A 207 -7.78 4.13 16.90
N ARG A 208 -6.68 4.27 17.65
CA ARG A 208 -5.35 3.93 17.11
C ARG A 208 -4.55 3.09 18.11
N GLY A 209 -4.43 1.81 17.81
CA GLY A 209 -3.34 0.97 18.24
C GLY A 209 -3.62 0.05 19.43
N ALA A 210 -3.13 -1.17 19.33
CA ALA A 210 -2.95 -2.07 20.45
C ALA A 210 -2.03 -1.41 21.49
N GLY A 211 -2.36 -1.57 22.77
CA GLY A 211 -1.53 -1.13 23.88
C GLY A 211 -0.53 -2.21 24.30
N GLY A 212 0.35 -1.85 25.26
CA GLY A 212 1.19 -2.79 25.99
C GLY A 212 0.44 -3.59 27.05
N ASP A 213 -0.76 -3.14 27.42
CA ASP A 213 -1.61 -3.77 28.44
C ASP A 213 -2.12 -5.14 27.99
N TRP A 214 -2.12 -6.10 28.90
CA TRP A 214 -2.78 -7.38 28.69
C TRP A 214 -3.45 -7.90 29.95
N TYR A 215 -4.39 -8.79 29.74
CA TYR A 215 -4.91 -9.73 30.71
C TYR A 215 -4.98 -11.11 30.10
N ASP A 216 -4.93 -12.13 30.93
CA ASP A 216 -5.09 -13.52 30.50
C ASP A 216 -5.72 -14.37 31.60
N ALA A 217 -6.51 -15.36 31.19
CA ALA A 217 -7.00 -16.39 32.10
C ALA A 217 -7.05 -17.73 31.36
N PHE A 218 -6.45 -18.75 31.95
CA PHE A 218 -6.39 -20.10 31.38
C PHE A 218 -6.35 -21.14 32.44
N ARG A 219 -6.76 -22.35 32.09
CA ARG A 219 -6.70 -23.53 32.96
C ARG A 219 -5.60 -24.45 32.48
N LEU A 220 -4.76 -24.91 33.43
CA LEU A 220 -3.73 -25.90 33.19
C LEU A 220 -4.32 -27.32 33.16
N PRO A 221 -3.61 -28.31 32.57
CA PRO A 221 -4.00 -29.71 32.65
C PRO A 221 -4.10 -30.26 34.09
N SER A 222 -3.35 -29.68 35.02
CA SER A 222 -3.43 -29.97 36.46
C SER A 222 -4.78 -29.59 37.10
N GLY A 223 -5.57 -28.74 36.40
CA GLY A 223 -6.82 -28.20 36.91
C GLY A 223 -6.69 -26.82 37.52
N GLU A 224 -5.50 -26.34 37.75
CA GLU A 224 -5.22 -24.97 38.25
C GLU A 224 -5.67 -23.89 37.26
N VAL A 225 -6.19 -22.80 37.80
CA VAL A 225 -6.59 -21.62 37.01
C VAL A 225 -5.58 -20.51 37.24
N TRP A 226 -5.05 -20.00 36.17
CA TRP A 226 -4.13 -18.89 36.16
C TRP A 226 -4.84 -17.63 35.63
N ILE A 227 -4.58 -16.54 36.30
CA ILE A 227 -5.01 -15.19 35.87
C ILE A 227 -3.74 -14.34 35.86
N THR A 228 -3.49 -13.65 34.77
CA THR A 228 -2.35 -12.73 34.64
C THR A 228 -2.80 -11.40 34.07
N ALA A 229 -2.15 -10.34 34.50
CA ALA A 229 -2.28 -9.00 33.93
C ALA A 229 -0.92 -8.33 33.89
N GLY A 230 -0.72 -7.42 32.96
CA GLY A 230 0.52 -6.66 32.87
C GLY A 230 0.43 -5.53 31.89
N ASP A 231 1.50 -4.75 31.84
CA ASP A 231 1.66 -3.59 30.97
C ASP A 231 3.11 -3.48 30.50
N VAL A 232 3.28 -3.30 29.18
CA VAL A 232 4.57 -3.05 28.54
C VAL A 232 4.72 -1.55 28.31
N ALA A 233 5.83 -0.99 28.73
CA ALA A 233 6.16 0.40 28.50
C ALA A 233 6.20 0.72 27.01
N GLY A 234 5.41 1.75 26.59
CA GLY A 234 5.29 2.16 25.20
C GLY A 234 3.87 1.99 24.65
N HIS A 235 3.71 2.19 23.35
CA HIS A 235 2.42 2.11 22.70
C HIS A 235 2.55 1.58 21.26
N GLY A 236 1.42 1.17 20.70
CA GLY A 236 1.36 0.71 19.31
C GLY A 236 1.84 -0.72 19.11
N LEU A 237 2.13 -1.05 17.87
CA LEU A 237 2.40 -2.42 17.44
C LEU A 237 3.64 -3.04 18.12
N SER A 238 4.69 -2.25 18.36
CA SER A 238 5.90 -2.72 19.07
C SER A 238 5.60 -3.18 20.48
N ALA A 239 4.87 -2.36 21.27
CA ALA A 239 4.48 -2.72 22.63
C ALA A 239 3.55 -3.96 22.64
N ALA A 240 2.59 -4.02 21.69
CA ALA A 240 1.71 -5.16 21.54
C ALA A 240 2.45 -6.47 21.16
N ALA A 241 3.49 -6.39 20.34
CA ALA A 241 4.31 -7.54 20.00
C ALA A 241 5.10 -8.06 21.20
N VAL A 242 5.68 -7.16 22.01
CA VAL A 242 6.33 -7.52 23.27
C VAL A 242 5.34 -8.14 24.24
N MET A 243 4.18 -7.53 24.43
CA MET A 243 3.08 -8.02 25.26
C MET A 243 2.69 -9.45 24.88
N ALA A 244 2.51 -9.73 23.59
CA ALA A 244 2.14 -11.07 23.13
C ALA A 244 3.24 -12.11 23.45
N ARG A 245 4.52 -11.74 23.36
CA ARG A 245 5.65 -12.60 23.75
C ARG A 245 5.67 -12.86 25.25
N LEU A 246 5.55 -11.83 26.08
CA LEU A 246 5.49 -11.96 27.53
C LEU A 246 4.36 -12.89 27.96
N ARG A 247 3.14 -12.65 27.45
CA ARG A 247 1.97 -13.49 27.75
C ARG A 247 2.21 -14.96 27.37
N THR A 248 2.77 -15.19 26.18
CA THR A 248 3.05 -16.56 25.71
C THR A 248 4.14 -17.24 26.55
N THR A 249 5.17 -16.50 26.95
CA THR A 249 6.27 -16.99 27.78
C THR A 249 5.80 -17.35 29.19
N ILE A 250 4.95 -16.51 29.80
CA ILE A 250 4.32 -16.82 31.10
C ILE A 250 3.49 -18.12 31.01
N ARG A 251 2.66 -18.23 29.95
CA ARG A 251 1.88 -19.46 29.71
C ARG A 251 2.77 -20.71 29.59
N ALA A 252 3.88 -20.59 28.87
CA ALA A 252 4.80 -21.71 28.65
C ALA A 252 5.42 -22.20 29.97
N PHE A 253 5.91 -21.30 30.81
CA PHE A 253 6.47 -21.64 32.12
C PHE A 253 5.41 -22.17 33.08
N ALA A 254 4.21 -21.60 33.09
CA ALA A 254 3.09 -22.12 33.85
C ALA A 254 2.71 -23.53 33.41
N PHE A 255 2.67 -23.80 32.11
CA PHE A 255 2.37 -25.11 31.55
C PHE A 255 3.43 -26.17 31.93
N ASP A 256 4.69 -25.74 32.01
CA ASP A 256 5.83 -26.60 32.44
C ASP A 256 5.87 -26.81 33.96
N GLY A 257 4.89 -26.27 34.69
CA GLY A 257 4.71 -26.51 36.13
C GLY A 257 5.42 -25.51 37.05
N ALA A 258 5.95 -24.43 36.53
CA ALA A 258 6.50 -23.38 37.37
C ALA A 258 5.41 -22.66 38.19
N PRO A 259 5.60 -22.43 39.48
CA PRO A 259 4.66 -21.63 40.27
C PRO A 259 4.70 -20.16 39.83
N PRO A 260 3.66 -19.33 40.14
CA PRO A 260 3.54 -17.97 39.60
C PRO A 260 4.77 -17.10 39.74
N HIS A 261 5.38 -17.05 40.92
CA HIS A 261 6.59 -16.23 41.15
C HIS A 261 7.79 -16.69 40.32
N GLU A 262 7.92 -17.98 40.09
CA GLU A 262 8.99 -18.57 39.32
C GLU A 262 8.75 -18.35 37.81
N ALA A 263 7.51 -18.49 37.33
CA ALA A 263 7.14 -18.18 35.96
C ALA A 263 7.45 -16.73 35.60
N LEU A 264 7.14 -15.78 36.50
CA LEU A 264 7.49 -14.36 36.32
C LEU A 264 9.03 -14.17 36.29
N ARG A 265 9.75 -14.75 37.23
CA ARG A 265 11.21 -14.67 37.30
C ARG A 265 11.90 -15.24 36.03
N LEU A 266 11.41 -16.36 35.53
CA LEU A 266 11.93 -16.98 34.31
C LEU A 266 11.59 -16.13 33.06
N THR A 267 10.40 -15.54 33.04
CA THR A 267 9.98 -14.62 31.98
C THR A 267 10.86 -13.39 31.96
N ASP A 268 11.08 -12.76 33.12
CA ASP A 268 11.95 -11.59 33.26
C ASP A 268 13.37 -11.91 32.73
N ARG A 269 13.97 -13.00 33.19
CA ARG A 269 15.29 -13.43 32.73
C ARG A 269 15.33 -13.68 31.22
N THR A 270 14.30 -14.27 30.65
CA THR A 270 14.23 -14.56 29.22
C THR A 270 14.15 -13.27 28.40
N ILE A 271 13.28 -12.34 28.79
CA ILE A 271 13.12 -11.05 28.10
C ILE A 271 14.39 -10.21 28.25
N GLN A 272 14.97 -10.11 29.42
CA GLN A 272 16.21 -9.37 29.64
C GLN A 272 17.38 -9.88 28.78
N TYR A 273 17.41 -11.19 28.49
CA TYR A 273 18.46 -11.76 27.64
C TYR A 273 18.25 -11.46 26.16
N PHE A 274 17.02 -11.56 25.65
CA PHE A 274 16.73 -11.40 24.22
C PHE A 274 16.34 -9.97 23.83
N GLU A 275 15.82 -9.19 24.77
CA GLU A 275 15.27 -7.85 24.55
C GLU A 275 15.57 -6.95 25.75
N PRO A 276 16.86 -6.58 25.96
CA PRO A 276 17.31 -5.90 27.20
C PRO A 276 16.68 -4.52 27.44
N ASP A 277 16.15 -3.88 26.39
CA ASP A 277 15.55 -2.53 26.47
C ASP A 277 14.06 -2.56 26.80
N VAL A 278 13.47 -3.75 26.99
CA VAL A 278 12.04 -3.89 27.31
C VAL A 278 11.83 -3.69 28.80
N MET A 279 10.83 -2.86 29.12
CA MET A 279 10.32 -2.66 30.46
C MET A 279 8.83 -3.04 30.50
N ALA A 280 8.44 -3.87 31.46
CA ALA A 280 7.07 -4.30 31.66
C ALA A 280 6.77 -4.56 33.15
N THR A 281 5.50 -4.47 33.49
CA THR A 281 4.97 -4.96 34.76
C THR A 281 4.06 -6.16 34.52
N ALA A 282 4.06 -7.13 35.44
CA ALA A 282 3.20 -8.29 35.36
C ALA A 282 2.83 -8.83 36.75
N ALA A 283 1.60 -9.34 36.87
CA ALA A 283 1.09 -9.97 38.06
C ALA A 283 0.23 -11.22 37.71
#